data_9e8d83fa96ffe7f358f1c0f187e0f9b5
#
_entry.id   9e8d83fa96ffe7f358f1c0f187e0f9b5
#
_cell.length_a   1.000
_cell.length_b   1.000
_cell.length_c   1.000
_cell.angle_alpha   90.00
_cell.angle_beta   90.00
_cell.angle_gamma   90.00
#
_symmetry.space_group_name_H-M   'P 1'
#
loop_
_entity.id
_entity.type
_entity.pdbx_description
1 polymer ?
#
loop_
_entity_poly.entity_id
_entity_poly.type
_entity_poly.pdbx_seq_one_letter_code
_entity_poly.pdbx_strand_id
1 'polypeptide(L)'
;MNDVENYYNGLNSNKILLFTTRQLCYHSAGFFAAQLADALEKAGYICEMCEIPEDGIAGEMHEQAVPAKDTAGEISPQAAAVLERYIGKEYAAVIDFNSKLPRLMCDDATYYLDTIQAPFFNYILDNPLYHHATLQCPLQRYHVLLVDEEHAAYVRKHYPHIQGTHMLSLGANEAVIGKTFEQKQENVLFMGTYRRPEVYLEQIRSQDTQAQ
;
A
#
# COMPACT_ATOMS: atom_id res chain seq x y z
N MET A 1 -7.74 11.91 -23.32
CA MET A 1 -7.14 12.95 -22.45
C MET A 1 -8.18 13.78 -21.70
N ASN A 2 -9.38 14.01 -22.26
CA ASN A 2 -10.36 14.94 -21.64
C ASN A 2 -11.20 14.37 -20.48
N ASP A 3 -11.35 13.07 -20.33
CA ASP A 3 -12.24 12.52 -19.29
C ASP A 3 -11.59 12.43 -17.91
N VAL A 4 -10.27 12.27 -17.86
CA VAL A 4 -9.50 12.23 -16.60
C VAL A 4 -9.40 13.63 -15.98
N GLU A 5 -9.13 14.66 -16.81
CA GLU A 5 -9.09 16.06 -16.35
C GLU A 5 -10.45 16.54 -15.82
N ASN A 6 -11.56 16.13 -16.45
CA ASN A 6 -12.90 16.51 -16.00
C ASN A 6 -13.29 15.83 -14.68
N TYR A 7 -12.79 14.63 -14.42
CA TYR A 7 -13.06 13.92 -13.15
C TYR A 7 -12.40 14.61 -11.95
N TYR A 8 -11.15 15.08 -12.12
CA TYR A 8 -10.43 15.78 -11.05
C TYR A 8 -10.89 17.23 -10.84
N ASN A 9 -11.42 17.88 -11.86
CA ASN A 9 -11.99 19.24 -11.76
C ASN A 9 -13.30 19.32 -10.95
N GLY A 10 -13.94 18.17 -10.66
CA GLY A 10 -15.14 18.09 -9.82
C GLY A 10 -14.86 17.91 -8.32
N LEU A 11 -13.63 17.57 -7.93
CA LEU A 11 -13.26 17.41 -6.52
C LEU A 11 -12.92 18.79 -5.92
N ASN A 12 -13.79 19.31 -5.06
CA ASN A 12 -13.60 20.59 -4.38
C ASN A 12 -12.62 20.51 -3.18
N SER A 13 -12.08 19.34 -2.88
CA SER A 13 -11.21 19.12 -1.74
C SER A 13 -9.74 19.21 -2.14
N ASN A 14 -8.95 19.97 -1.38
CA ASN A 14 -7.48 19.97 -1.44
C ASN A 14 -6.86 19.08 -0.35
N LYS A 15 -7.68 18.25 0.32
CA LYS A 15 -7.22 17.35 1.38
C LYS A 15 -6.84 15.99 0.82
N ILE A 16 -5.73 15.45 1.27
CA ILE A 16 -5.26 14.10 0.95
C ILE A 16 -5.22 13.30 2.25
N LEU A 17 -5.82 12.10 2.21
CA LEU A 17 -5.76 11.16 3.32
C LEU A 17 -4.66 10.13 3.05
N LEU A 18 -3.71 10.01 3.99
CA LEU A 18 -2.67 8.99 3.95
C LEU A 18 -2.91 7.97 5.06
N PHE A 19 -3.17 6.74 4.67
CA PHE A 19 -3.20 5.61 5.60
C PHE A 19 -1.79 5.08 5.83
N THR A 20 -1.52 4.64 7.03
CA THR A 20 -0.28 3.93 7.39
C THR A 20 -0.60 2.79 8.33
N THR A 21 0.15 1.69 8.20
CA THR A 21 0.08 0.56 9.12
C THR A 21 1.43 0.41 9.81
N ARG A 22 1.43 0.28 11.13
CA ARG A 22 2.64 0.26 11.95
C ARG A 22 3.61 -0.88 11.64
N GLN A 23 3.09 -2.02 11.20
CA GLN A 23 3.87 -3.26 11.07
C GLN A 23 4.72 -3.39 9.82
N LEU A 24 4.44 -2.62 8.77
CA LEU A 24 5.15 -2.80 7.51
C LEU A 24 6.63 -2.39 7.65
N CYS A 25 7.51 -3.36 7.43
CA CYS A 25 8.96 -3.16 7.23
C CYS A 25 9.61 -2.22 8.25
N TYR A 26 9.55 -2.54 9.54
CA TYR A 26 10.21 -1.73 10.59
C TYR A 26 9.74 -0.26 10.62
N HIS A 27 8.45 -0.01 10.42
CA HIS A 27 7.84 1.32 10.36
C HIS A 27 8.23 2.17 9.13
N SER A 28 8.80 1.56 8.09
CA SER A 28 9.19 2.31 6.89
C SER A 28 8.00 2.93 6.15
N ALA A 29 6.81 2.31 6.22
CA ALA A 29 5.60 2.89 5.64
C ALA A 29 5.26 4.26 6.24
N GLY A 30 5.39 4.42 7.56
CA GLY A 30 5.22 5.72 8.23
C GLY A 30 6.25 6.75 7.79
N PHE A 31 7.50 6.34 7.59
CA PHE A 31 8.55 7.21 7.05
C PHE A 31 8.24 7.67 5.62
N PHE A 32 7.88 6.76 4.73
CA PHE A 32 7.52 7.11 3.34
C PHE A 32 6.29 7.99 3.28
N ALA A 33 5.27 7.70 4.09
CA ALA A 33 4.06 8.52 4.17
C ALA A 33 4.36 9.94 4.65
N ALA A 34 5.21 10.11 5.67
CA ALA A 34 5.61 11.42 6.15
C ALA A 34 6.40 12.23 5.10
N GLN A 35 7.31 11.57 4.35
CA GLN A 35 8.03 12.22 3.25
C GLN A 35 7.10 12.63 2.11
N LEU A 36 6.14 11.78 1.77
CA LEU A 36 5.14 12.10 0.74
C LEU A 36 4.23 13.23 1.20
N ALA A 37 3.78 13.23 2.46
CA ALA A 37 2.97 14.29 3.03
C ALA A 37 3.68 15.65 2.96
N ASP A 38 4.96 15.71 3.39
CA ASP A 38 5.78 16.93 3.30
C ASP A 38 5.88 17.48 1.85
N ALA A 39 6.05 16.58 0.88
CA ALA A 39 6.09 16.97 -0.53
C ALA A 39 4.73 17.48 -1.04
N LEU A 40 3.64 16.82 -0.67
CA LEU A 40 2.28 17.23 -1.04
C LEU A 40 1.86 18.55 -0.38
N GLU A 41 2.24 18.76 0.88
CA GLU A 41 2.00 20.03 1.59
C GLU A 41 2.76 21.20 0.95
N LYS A 42 4.00 20.98 0.51
CA LYS A 42 4.76 21.95 -0.29
C LYS A 42 4.11 22.24 -1.64
N ALA A 43 3.36 21.30 -2.19
CA ALA A 43 2.57 21.48 -3.41
C ALA A 43 1.19 22.13 -3.17
N GLY A 44 0.83 22.46 -1.91
CA GLY A 44 -0.39 23.19 -1.55
C GLY A 44 -1.56 22.30 -1.13
N TYR A 45 -1.35 21.00 -0.93
CA TYR A 45 -2.36 20.11 -0.37
C TYR A 45 -2.35 20.14 1.15
N ILE A 46 -3.45 19.68 1.76
CA ILE A 46 -3.55 19.46 3.21
C ILE A 46 -3.53 17.95 3.44
N CYS A 47 -2.51 17.45 4.14
CA CYS A 47 -2.37 16.04 4.42
C CYS A 47 -2.97 15.65 5.78
N GLU A 48 -3.85 14.66 5.77
CA GLU A 48 -4.38 14.01 6.97
C GLU A 48 -3.79 12.61 7.06
N MET A 49 -3.04 12.34 8.15
CA MET A 49 -2.42 11.04 8.39
C MET A 49 -3.34 10.20 9.27
N CYS A 50 -3.58 8.96 8.88
CA CYS A 50 -4.33 7.98 9.65
C CYS A 50 -3.48 6.73 9.88
N GLU A 51 -3.08 6.51 11.12
CA GLU A 51 -2.40 5.28 11.52
C GLU A 51 -3.42 4.21 11.89
N ILE A 52 -3.38 3.09 11.17
CA ILE A 52 -4.21 1.90 11.44
C ILE A 52 -3.48 1.05 12.49
N PRO A 53 -4.14 0.63 13.58
CA PRO A 53 -3.54 -0.24 14.59
C PRO A 53 -2.99 -1.55 14.02
N GLU A 54 -1.94 -2.08 14.63
CA GLU A 54 -1.19 -3.25 14.15
C GLU A 54 -2.03 -4.53 14.02
N ASP A 55 -2.94 -4.74 14.95
CA ASP A 55 -3.89 -5.86 14.98
C ASP A 55 -5.15 -5.58 14.14
N GLY A 56 -5.09 -4.49 13.37
CA GLY A 56 -6.26 -3.89 12.74
C GLY A 56 -6.86 -4.69 11.61
N ILE A 57 -6.07 -5.41 10.83
CA ILE A 57 -6.55 -6.21 9.70
C ILE A 57 -6.01 -7.62 9.84
N ALA A 58 -6.83 -8.52 10.40
CA ALA A 58 -6.48 -9.93 10.53
C ALA A 58 -6.34 -10.59 9.16
N GLY A 59 -5.41 -11.49 9.02
CA GLY A 59 -5.09 -12.18 7.75
C GLY A 59 -3.66 -11.96 7.32
N GLU A 60 -2.84 -11.48 8.22
CA GLU A 60 -1.41 -11.37 8.03
C GLU A 60 -0.69 -12.60 8.49
N MET A 61 0.30 -12.95 7.75
CA MET A 61 1.44 -13.75 8.16
C MET A 61 1.54 -15.18 7.64
N HIS A 62 0.76 -15.59 6.66
CA HIS A 62 1.25 -16.69 5.83
C HIS A 62 1.02 -16.38 4.36
N GLU A 63 2.04 -15.82 3.74
CA GLU A 63 2.18 -15.51 2.31
C GLU A 63 2.11 -16.75 1.39
N GLN A 64 1.70 -17.91 1.90
CA GLN A 64 1.73 -19.20 1.17
C GLN A 64 0.40 -19.96 1.17
N ALA A 65 -0.70 -19.41 1.61
CA ALA A 65 -1.99 -20.07 1.44
C ALA A 65 -2.66 -19.57 0.16
N VAL A 66 -2.90 -20.52 -0.76
CA VAL A 66 -3.86 -20.39 -1.86
C VAL A 66 -5.13 -19.73 -1.32
N PRO A 67 -5.71 -18.73 -2.01
CA PRO A 67 -6.83 -17.98 -1.49
C PRO A 67 -8.00 -18.92 -1.23
N ALA A 68 -8.27 -19.19 0.04
CA ALA A 68 -9.57 -19.69 0.44
C ALA A 68 -10.57 -18.56 0.12
N LYS A 69 -11.64 -18.90 -0.56
CA LYS A 69 -12.67 -18.03 -1.14
C LYS A 69 -13.39 -17.10 -0.14
N ASP A 70 -13.12 -17.18 1.16
CA ASP A 70 -14.00 -16.64 2.20
C ASP A 70 -13.30 -15.86 3.33
N THR A 71 -12.12 -15.32 3.12
CA THR A 71 -11.54 -14.40 4.14
C THR A 71 -11.66 -12.95 3.67
N ALA A 72 -12.85 -12.38 3.78
CA ALA A 72 -13.00 -10.98 4.10
C ALA A 72 -12.14 -10.72 5.35
N GLY A 73 -11.15 -9.83 5.25
CA GLY A 73 -10.22 -9.62 6.36
C GLY A 73 -11.01 -9.20 7.60
N GLU A 74 -10.97 -10.00 8.65
CA GLU A 74 -11.52 -9.59 9.94
C GLU A 74 -10.76 -8.36 10.41
N ILE A 75 -11.50 -7.31 10.73
CA ILE A 75 -10.96 -6.06 11.23
C ILE A 75 -11.12 -6.01 12.75
N SER A 76 -10.09 -5.57 13.46
CA SER A 76 -10.20 -5.38 14.90
C SER A 76 -11.19 -4.25 15.23
N PRO A 77 -11.90 -4.29 16.37
CA PRO A 77 -12.81 -3.21 16.77
C PRO A 77 -12.11 -1.84 16.85
N GLN A 78 -10.84 -1.82 17.22
CA GLN A 78 -10.04 -0.60 17.29
C GLN A 78 -9.79 -0.01 15.90
N ALA A 79 -9.42 -0.84 14.93
CA ALA A 79 -9.23 -0.39 13.56
C ALA A 79 -10.56 0.01 12.92
N ALA A 80 -11.65 -0.72 13.17
CA ALA A 80 -12.98 -0.35 12.71
C ALA A 80 -13.37 1.05 13.19
N ALA A 81 -13.21 1.34 14.49
CA ALA A 81 -13.53 2.65 15.06
C ALA A 81 -12.67 3.80 14.47
N VAL A 82 -11.41 3.49 14.07
CA VAL A 82 -10.56 4.46 13.37
C VAL A 82 -11.07 4.72 11.96
N LEU A 83 -11.37 3.66 11.21
CA LEU A 83 -11.76 3.73 9.81
C LEU A 83 -13.18 4.30 9.60
N GLU A 84 -14.12 4.02 10.50
CA GLU A 84 -15.48 4.57 10.46
C GLU A 84 -15.52 6.10 10.34
N ARG A 85 -14.51 6.79 10.87
CA ARG A 85 -14.42 8.26 10.83
C ARG A 85 -14.27 8.82 9.42
N TYR A 86 -13.91 8.01 8.44
CA TYR A 86 -13.65 8.43 7.06
C TYR A 86 -14.78 8.08 6.09
N ILE A 87 -15.74 7.26 6.51
CA ILE A 87 -16.90 6.88 5.70
C ILE A 87 -17.67 8.14 5.28
N GLY A 88 -17.95 8.27 3.99
CA GLY A 88 -18.68 9.38 3.39
C GLY A 88 -17.91 10.70 3.29
N LYS A 89 -16.66 10.77 3.77
CA LYS A 89 -15.84 11.97 3.63
C LYS A 89 -15.26 12.11 2.22
N GLU A 90 -15.01 13.35 1.83
CA GLU A 90 -14.44 13.72 0.54
C GLU A 90 -12.97 14.13 0.69
N TYR A 91 -12.13 13.58 -0.19
CA TYR A 91 -10.71 13.91 -0.31
C TYR A 91 -10.32 14.06 -1.79
N ALA A 92 -9.26 14.82 -2.05
CA ALA A 92 -8.64 14.87 -3.38
C ALA A 92 -8.03 13.51 -3.75
N ALA A 93 -7.46 12.80 -2.78
CA ALA A 93 -6.94 11.45 -2.92
C ALA A 93 -6.88 10.75 -1.57
N VAL A 94 -6.91 9.41 -1.62
CA VAL A 94 -6.56 8.52 -0.52
C VAL A 94 -5.34 7.72 -0.95
N ILE A 95 -4.29 7.68 -0.14
CA ILE A 95 -3.03 6.99 -0.48
C ILE A 95 -2.67 6.04 0.66
N ASP A 96 -2.21 4.84 0.31
CA ASP A 96 -1.63 3.88 1.26
C ASP A 96 -0.50 3.09 0.58
N PHE A 97 0.43 2.57 1.39
CA PHE A 97 1.61 1.85 0.93
C PHE A 97 1.43 0.34 1.12
N ASN A 98 1.63 -0.43 0.05
CA ASN A 98 1.43 -1.89 0.07
C ASN A 98 0.11 -2.30 0.74
N SER A 99 -0.95 -1.55 0.44
CA SER A 99 -2.21 -1.57 1.17
C SER A 99 -2.93 -2.90 1.09
N LYS A 100 -3.53 -3.30 2.21
CA LYS A 100 -4.50 -4.40 2.29
C LYS A 100 -5.95 -3.89 2.36
N LEU A 101 -6.15 -2.58 2.51
CA LEU A 101 -7.47 -1.95 2.55
C LEU A 101 -8.38 -2.26 1.34
N PRO A 102 -7.87 -2.49 0.12
CA PRO A 102 -8.73 -2.90 -0.99
C PRO A 102 -9.59 -4.13 -0.72
N ARG A 103 -9.18 -5.01 0.19
CA ARG A 103 -9.90 -6.23 0.57
C ARG A 103 -10.94 -6.00 1.66
N LEU A 104 -10.95 -4.85 2.30
CA LEU A 104 -11.84 -4.55 3.41
C LEU A 104 -13.25 -4.25 2.88
N MET A 105 -14.23 -4.96 3.44
CA MET A 105 -15.64 -4.77 3.13
C MET A 105 -16.40 -4.26 4.35
N CYS A 106 -17.33 -3.35 4.13
CA CYS A 106 -18.28 -2.88 5.16
C CYS A 106 -19.45 -3.85 5.33
N ASP A 107 -19.86 -4.47 4.21
CA ASP A 107 -20.93 -5.47 4.10
C ASP A 107 -20.63 -6.39 2.91
N ASP A 108 -21.52 -7.33 2.59
CA ASP A 108 -21.32 -8.33 1.53
C ASP A 108 -21.19 -7.72 0.10
N ALA A 109 -21.46 -6.43 -0.07
CA ALA A 109 -21.49 -5.80 -1.38
C ALA A 109 -20.63 -4.53 -1.48
N THR A 110 -20.21 -3.91 -0.35
CA THR A 110 -19.61 -2.58 -0.33
C THR A 110 -18.18 -2.63 0.18
N TYR A 111 -17.24 -2.28 -0.67
CA TYR A 111 -15.85 -2.09 -0.24
C TYR A 111 -15.70 -0.82 0.59
N TYR A 112 -14.91 -0.90 1.66
CA TYR A 112 -14.68 0.24 2.55
C TYR A 112 -14.14 1.46 1.79
N LEU A 113 -13.16 1.27 0.93
CA LEU A 113 -12.55 2.38 0.18
C LEU A 113 -13.53 3.07 -0.77
N ASP A 114 -14.55 2.37 -1.27
CA ASP A 114 -15.59 2.96 -2.11
C ASP A 114 -16.57 3.85 -1.33
N THR A 115 -16.59 3.74 0.00
CA THR A 115 -17.39 4.63 0.86
C THR A 115 -16.76 6.02 1.03
N ILE A 116 -15.45 6.14 0.78
CA ILE A 116 -14.74 7.42 0.82
C ILE A 116 -14.84 8.08 -0.55
N GLN A 117 -15.27 9.33 -0.61
CA GLN A 117 -15.44 10.05 -1.87
C GLN A 117 -14.09 10.60 -2.38
N ALA A 118 -13.24 9.70 -2.86
CA ALA A 118 -11.91 10.01 -3.38
C ALA A 118 -11.37 8.89 -4.27
N PRO A 119 -10.47 9.17 -5.23
CA PRO A 119 -9.65 8.13 -5.85
C PRO A 119 -8.70 7.53 -4.80
N PHE A 120 -8.57 6.21 -4.82
CA PHE A 120 -7.64 5.49 -3.97
C PHE A 120 -6.38 5.10 -4.75
N PHE A 121 -5.23 5.43 -4.20
CA PHE A 121 -3.91 5.10 -4.75
C PHE A 121 -3.19 4.12 -3.83
N ASN A 122 -3.01 2.90 -4.29
CA ASN A 122 -2.15 1.92 -3.63
C ASN A 122 -0.71 2.08 -4.14
N TYR A 123 0.19 2.59 -3.30
CA TYR A 123 1.60 2.70 -3.67
C TYR A 123 2.33 1.40 -3.33
N ILE A 124 2.49 0.55 -4.34
CA ILE A 124 3.13 -0.76 -4.20
C ILE A 124 4.64 -0.60 -4.39
N LEU A 125 5.37 -0.82 -3.31
CA LEU A 125 6.82 -0.75 -3.25
C LEU A 125 7.49 -2.09 -3.57
N ASP A 126 6.76 -3.19 -3.36
CA ASP A 126 7.22 -4.56 -3.59
C ASP A 126 6.80 -5.07 -4.97
N ASN A 127 7.17 -6.31 -5.27
CA ASN A 127 6.72 -6.94 -6.51
C ASN A 127 5.19 -7.13 -6.49
N PRO A 128 4.46 -6.71 -7.54
CA PRO A 128 2.99 -6.78 -7.60
C PRO A 128 2.43 -8.20 -7.47
N LEU A 129 3.22 -9.24 -7.70
CA LEU A 129 2.81 -10.63 -7.45
C LEU A 129 2.43 -10.90 -5.99
N TYR A 130 3.08 -10.23 -5.04
CA TYR A 130 2.74 -10.34 -3.62
C TYR A 130 1.41 -9.66 -3.25
N HIS A 131 0.90 -8.81 -4.14
CA HIS A 131 -0.32 -8.02 -3.94
C HIS A 131 -1.50 -8.51 -4.77
N HIS A 132 -1.44 -9.74 -5.31
CA HIS A 132 -2.47 -10.29 -6.19
C HIS A 132 -3.89 -10.15 -5.60
N ALA A 133 -4.08 -10.54 -4.35
CA ALA A 133 -5.38 -10.48 -3.69
C ALA A 133 -5.96 -9.06 -3.58
N THR A 134 -5.11 -8.05 -3.36
CA THR A 134 -5.54 -6.64 -3.30
C THR A 134 -5.75 -6.04 -4.68
N LEU A 135 -4.91 -6.44 -5.65
CA LEU A 135 -5.02 -5.98 -7.04
C LEU A 135 -6.26 -6.53 -7.75
N GLN A 136 -6.80 -7.66 -7.31
CA GLN A 136 -8.03 -8.24 -7.87
C GLN A 136 -9.31 -7.55 -7.39
N CYS A 137 -9.26 -6.71 -6.35
CA CYS A 137 -10.44 -6.07 -5.79
C CYS A 137 -11.02 -5.05 -6.79
N PRO A 138 -12.32 -5.15 -7.15
CA PRO A 138 -12.93 -4.32 -8.17
C PRO A 138 -13.44 -2.98 -7.61
N LEU A 139 -12.55 -2.22 -6.94
CA LEU A 139 -12.89 -0.89 -6.43
C LEU A 139 -13.24 0.07 -7.57
N GLN A 140 -14.17 0.97 -7.32
CA GLN A 140 -14.68 1.90 -8.33
C GLN A 140 -13.65 2.95 -8.77
N ARG A 141 -12.74 3.36 -7.87
CA ARG A 141 -11.77 4.44 -8.08
C ARG A 141 -10.37 3.99 -7.69
N TYR A 142 -9.94 2.85 -8.24
CA TYR A 142 -8.68 2.22 -7.91
C TYR A 142 -7.57 2.63 -8.85
N HIS A 143 -6.51 3.20 -8.26
CA HIS A 143 -5.26 3.52 -8.94
C HIS A 143 -4.09 2.84 -8.23
N VAL A 144 -3.05 2.53 -8.98
CA VAL A 144 -1.84 1.90 -8.45
C VAL A 144 -0.63 2.73 -8.85
N LEU A 145 0.22 3.03 -7.86
CA LEU A 145 1.53 3.63 -8.06
C LEU A 145 2.58 2.52 -7.91
N LEU A 146 3.55 2.48 -8.80
CA LEU A 146 4.59 1.44 -8.85
C LEU A 146 5.96 2.06 -9.05
N VAL A 147 6.98 1.39 -8.53
CA VAL A 147 8.36 1.92 -8.51
C VAL A 147 9.09 1.79 -9.84
N ASP A 148 8.63 0.88 -10.73
CA ASP A 148 9.23 0.66 -12.04
C ASP A 148 8.20 0.35 -13.14
N GLU A 149 8.63 0.48 -14.39
CA GLU A 149 7.78 0.32 -15.57
C GLU A 149 7.42 -1.14 -15.85
N GLU A 150 8.26 -2.12 -15.48
CA GLU A 150 7.95 -3.54 -15.70
C GLU A 150 6.80 -3.97 -14.80
N HIS A 151 6.81 -3.53 -13.54
CA HIS A 151 5.70 -3.71 -12.61
C HIS A 151 4.42 -3.02 -13.11
N ALA A 152 4.54 -1.80 -13.63
CA ALA A 152 3.39 -1.08 -14.18
C ALA A 152 2.81 -1.79 -15.41
N ALA A 153 3.65 -2.28 -16.30
CA ALA A 153 3.22 -3.07 -17.46
C ALA A 153 2.54 -4.38 -17.05
N TYR A 154 3.07 -5.06 -16.02
CA TYR A 154 2.45 -6.26 -15.45
C TYR A 154 1.04 -5.97 -14.93
N VAL A 155 0.88 -4.93 -14.11
CA VAL A 155 -0.42 -4.55 -13.52
C VAL A 155 -1.42 -4.19 -14.62
N ARG A 156 -1.05 -3.35 -15.58
CA ARG A 156 -1.93 -2.99 -16.73
C ARG A 156 -2.41 -4.21 -17.50
N LYS A 157 -1.52 -5.21 -17.68
CA LYS A 157 -1.84 -6.43 -18.43
C LYS A 157 -2.78 -7.37 -17.69
N HIS A 158 -2.56 -7.55 -16.37
CA HIS A 158 -3.22 -8.60 -15.60
C HIS A 158 -4.42 -8.10 -14.78
N TYR A 159 -4.54 -6.79 -14.55
CA TYR A 159 -5.61 -6.16 -13.76
C TYR A 159 -6.25 -4.98 -14.52
N PRO A 160 -6.90 -5.24 -15.66
CA PRO A 160 -7.42 -4.19 -16.55
C PRO A 160 -8.59 -3.38 -15.95
N HIS A 161 -9.16 -3.81 -14.82
CA HIS A 161 -10.19 -3.07 -14.09
C HIS A 161 -9.63 -1.91 -13.26
N ILE A 162 -8.32 -1.89 -13.00
CA ILE A 162 -7.65 -0.77 -12.32
C ILE A 162 -7.66 0.45 -13.23
N GLN A 163 -8.24 1.56 -12.75
CA GLN A 163 -8.48 2.76 -13.55
C GLN A 163 -7.19 3.47 -13.98
N GLY A 164 -6.17 3.46 -13.13
CA GLY A 164 -4.90 4.10 -13.43
C GLY A 164 -3.72 3.33 -12.85
N THR A 165 -2.71 3.11 -13.69
CA THR A 165 -1.44 2.51 -13.28
C THR A 165 -0.32 3.47 -13.66
N HIS A 166 0.36 4.00 -12.65
CA HIS A 166 1.34 5.06 -12.81
C HIS A 166 2.68 4.64 -12.22
N MET A 167 3.76 5.07 -12.84
CA MET A 167 5.10 4.91 -12.28
C MET A 167 5.42 6.11 -11.39
N LEU A 168 5.83 5.84 -10.16
CA LEU A 168 6.35 6.81 -9.22
C LEU A 168 7.57 6.20 -8.52
N SER A 169 8.76 6.58 -8.96
CA SER A 169 10.00 6.10 -8.37
C SER A 169 10.22 6.69 -6.99
N LEU A 170 10.85 5.92 -6.11
CA LEU A 170 11.30 6.43 -4.81
C LEU A 170 12.37 7.51 -5.02
N GLY A 171 12.17 8.65 -4.38
CA GLY A 171 13.17 9.72 -4.33
C GLY A 171 14.18 9.53 -3.20
N ALA A 172 15.32 10.20 -3.30
CA ALA A 172 16.28 10.33 -2.23
C ALA A 172 16.10 11.68 -1.51
N ASN A 173 16.26 11.69 -0.18
CA ASN A 173 16.25 12.94 0.58
C ASN A 173 17.57 13.68 0.39
N GLU A 174 17.54 14.96 0.00
CA GLU A 174 18.71 15.82 -0.19
C GLU A 174 19.62 15.89 1.05
N ALA A 175 19.05 15.79 2.25
CA ALA A 175 19.81 15.82 3.50
C ALA A 175 20.87 14.69 3.63
N VAL A 176 20.79 13.65 2.79
CA VAL A 176 21.75 12.54 2.77
C VAL A 176 22.96 12.85 1.88
N ILE A 177 22.90 13.89 1.06
CA ILE A 177 23.98 14.30 0.14
C ILE A 177 24.95 15.22 0.90
N GLY A 178 25.73 14.68 1.82
CA GLY A 178 26.58 15.55 2.63
C GLY A 178 28.03 15.11 2.77
N LYS A 179 28.38 13.89 2.37
CA LYS A 179 29.77 13.40 2.51
C LYS A 179 30.39 13.12 1.15
N THR A 180 31.58 13.64 0.91
CA THR A 180 32.36 13.25 -0.25
C THR A 180 32.75 11.77 -0.17
N PHE A 181 33.14 11.17 -1.28
CA PHE A 181 33.54 9.76 -1.30
C PHE A 181 34.64 9.45 -0.29
N GLU A 182 35.63 10.36 -0.14
CA GLU A 182 36.73 10.26 0.81
C GLU A 182 36.28 10.32 2.28
N GLN A 183 35.15 10.88 2.55
CA GLN A 183 34.57 10.98 3.92
C GLN A 183 33.71 9.77 4.26
N LYS A 184 33.48 8.85 3.32
CA LYS A 184 32.73 7.61 3.57
C LYS A 184 33.63 6.61 4.28
N GLN A 185 33.01 5.81 5.15
CA GLN A 185 33.73 4.70 5.77
C GLN A 185 34.06 3.63 4.73
N GLU A 186 35.24 3.05 4.82
CA GLU A 186 35.69 1.99 3.91
C GLU A 186 34.99 0.65 4.06
N ASN A 187 34.10 0.53 5.07
CA ASN A 187 33.37 -0.70 5.35
C ASN A 187 32.15 -0.84 4.44
N VAL A 188 32.00 -2.02 3.86
CA VAL A 188 30.75 -2.40 3.18
C VAL A 188 29.73 -2.81 4.25
N LEU A 189 28.62 -2.08 4.31
CA LEU A 189 27.50 -2.39 5.20
C LEU A 189 26.40 -3.06 4.40
N PHE A 190 26.04 -4.29 4.79
CA PHE A 190 24.83 -4.95 4.31
C PHE A 190 23.70 -4.73 5.33
N MET A 191 22.64 -4.06 4.90
CA MET A 191 21.42 -3.91 5.69
C MET A 191 20.32 -4.79 5.10
N GLY A 192 19.83 -5.73 5.88
CA GLY A 192 18.78 -6.65 5.44
C GLY A 192 18.36 -7.58 6.56
N THR A 193 17.20 -8.23 6.36
CA THR A 193 16.73 -9.26 7.28
C THR A 193 17.42 -10.57 6.96
N TYR A 194 18.21 -11.07 7.91
CA TYR A 194 18.79 -12.40 7.81
C TYR A 194 17.84 -13.44 8.41
N ARG A 195 17.42 -14.38 7.59
CA ARG A 195 16.72 -15.59 8.04
C ARG A 195 17.60 -16.80 7.76
N ARG A 196 17.74 -17.68 8.75
CA ARG A 196 18.52 -18.90 8.59
C ARG A 196 17.92 -19.78 7.52
N PRO A 197 18.69 -20.29 6.53
CA PRO A 197 18.17 -21.16 5.48
C PRO A 197 17.41 -22.38 6.00
N GLU A 198 17.81 -22.91 7.18
CA GLU A 198 17.20 -24.07 7.82
C GLU A 198 15.71 -23.87 8.10
N VAL A 199 15.29 -22.65 8.46
CA VAL A 199 13.88 -22.32 8.71
C VAL A 199 13.03 -22.54 7.45
N TYR A 200 13.54 -22.16 6.28
CA TYR A 200 12.86 -22.39 5.01
C TYR A 200 12.84 -23.85 4.61
N LEU A 201 13.95 -24.58 4.84
CA LEU A 201 14.03 -26.00 4.55
C LEU A 201 13.06 -26.82 5.42
N GLU A 202 12.89 -26.45 6.70
CA GLU A 202 11.89 -27.07 7.58
C GLU A 202 10.47 -26.79 7.11
N GLN A 203 10.16 -25.57 6.68
CA GLN A 203 8.86 -25.21 6.11
C GLN A 203 8.55 -26.01 4.85
N ILE A 204 9.49 -26.12 3.90
CA ILE A 204 9.33 -26.89 2.68
C ILE A 204 9.08 -28.38 3.02
N ARG A 205 9.87 -28.98 3.90
CA ARG A 205 9.70 -30.37 4.32
C ARG A 205 8.36 -30.64 5.01
N SER A 206 7.85 -29.68 5.80
CA SER A 206 6.56 -29.82 6.47
C SER A 206 5.39 -29.80 5.47
N GLN A 207 5.52 -29.07 4.37
CA GLN A 207 4.49 -29.04 3.29
C GLN A 207 4.45 -30.33 2.50
N ASP A 208 5.59 -30.90 2.17
CA ASP A 208 5.65 -32.19 1.44
C ASP A 208 5.04 -33.36 2.24
N THR A 209 5.04 -33.27 3.58
CA THR A 209 4.45 -34.30 4.46
C THR A 209 2.91 -34.18 4.53
N GLN A 210 2.32 -33.03 4.21
CA GLN A 210 0.85 -32.85 4.17
C GLN A 210 0.24 -33.25 2.81
N ALA A 211 1.06 -33.42 1.79
CA ALA A 211 0.63 -33.79 0.43
C ALA A 211 0.62 -35.31 0.17
N GLN A 212 1.00 -36.15 1.16
CA GLN A 212 0.90 -37.62 1.14
C GLN A 212 -0.27 -38.10 2.01
#